data_1cc5531b1b445eb30ae3f735379a0032
#
_entry.id   1cc5531b1b445eb30ae3f735379a0032
#
_cell.length_a   1.000
_cell.length_b   1.000
_cell.length_c   1.000
_cell.angle_alpha   90.00
_cell.angle_beta   90.00
_cell.angle_gamma   90.00
#
_symmetry.space_group_name_H-M   'P 1'
#
loop_
_entity.id
_entity.type
_entity.pdbx_description
1 polymer ?
#
loop_
_entity_poly.entity_id
_entity_poly.type
_entity_poly.pdbx_seq_one_letter_code
_entity_poly.pdbx_strand_id
1 'polypeptide(L)'
;GHYSFGLANDDLHYPDKSSRIAIRCNFLHCPSARYEDIKETLLGGCYYAMRVPDYGHGDWEVKYARNRNLPSVEKIGLDGETIYIALSRQADSIKVTGQDHTTLSLARNSSAASYTMADDDPYARITAYFPDGEVIYTNPFARYDASVAQTPYMAPAHTVNIPLTILFNFTLLVLCAGVILTFYKTVIKW
;
A
#
# COMPACT_ATOMS: atom_id res chain seq x y z
N GLY A 1 19.66 1.13 -1.06
CA GLY A 1 18.46 1.49 -0.25
C GLY A 1 17.42 0.39 -0.32
N HIS A 2 16.62 0.27 0.73
CA HIS A 2 15.49 -0.65 0.72
C HIS A 2 14.26 0.11 0.19
N TYR A 3 13.64 -0.41 -0.86
CA TYR A 3 12.40 0.15 -1.40
C TYR A 3 11.24 -0.70 -0.92
N SER A 4 10.30 -0.08 -0.22
CA SER A 4 9.10 -0.76 0.26
C SER A 4 8.01 -0.75 -0.80
N PHE A 5 7.32 -1.87 -0.94
CA PHE A 5 6.08 -1.94 -1.70
C PHE A 5 4.95 -1.29 -0.91
N GLY A 6 4.10 -0.54 -1.60
CA GLY A 6 2.97 0.16 -0.99
C GLY A 6 1.71 -0.68 -1.02
N LEU A 7 1.05 -0.83 0.13
CA LEU A 7 -0.28 -1.43 0.23
C LEU A 7 -1.33 -0.34 0.43
N ALA A 8 -2.45 -0.47 -0.25
CA ALA A 8 -3.63 0.34 0.00
C ALA A 8 -4.50 -0.30 1.08
N ASN A 9 -4.98 0.53 2.01
CA ASN A 9 -5.85 0.10 3.10
C ASN A 9 -6.89 1.18 3.38
N ASP A 10 -8.14 0.79 3.57
CA ASP A 10 -9.24 1.71 3.90
C ASP A 10 -9.14 2.28 5.31
N ASP A 11 -8.41 1.64 6.22
CA ASP A 11 -8.31 2.00 7.64
C ASP A 11 -9.70 2.15 8.28
N LEU A 12 -10.54 1.14 8.06
CA LEU A 12 -11.95 1.18 8.41
C LEU A 12 -12.17 0.89 9.90
N HIS A 13 -12.58 1.91 10.65
CA HIS A 13 -12.93 1.81 12.08
C HIS A 13 -14.43 1.65 12.34
N TYR A 14 -15.27 2.01 11.38
CA TYR A 14 -16.72 2.02 11.50
C TYR A 14 -17.34 1.23 10.34
N PRO A 15 -17.61 -0.08 10.52
CA PRO A 15 -18.12 -0.95 9.45
C PRO A 15 -19.54 -0.60 8.97
N ASP A 16 -20.28 0.19 9.76
CA ASP A 16 -21.61 0.73 9.41
C ASP A 16 -21.54 1.85 8.36
N LYS A 17 -20.37 2.44 8.15
CA LYS A 17 -20.16 3.48 7.13
C LYS A 17 -19.70 2.87 5.81
N SER A 18 -20.63 2.26 5.10
CA SER A 18 -20.37 1.56 3.83
C SER A 18 -19.67 2.40 2.75
N SER A 19 -19.83 3.74 2.80
CA SER A 19 -19.19 4.65 1.85
C SER A 19 -17.64 4.55 1.84
N ARG A 20 -17.05 4.14 2.96
CA ARG A 20 -15.60 4.04 3.12
C ARG A 20 -15.03 2.65 2.82
N ILE A 21 -15.88 1.66 2.55
CA ILE A 21 -15.42 0.30 2.22
C ILE A 21 -15.00 0.27 0.75
N ALA A 22 -13.84 -0.35 0.47
CA ALA A 22 -13.27 -0.54 -0.86
C ALA A 22 -13.05 0.79 -1.64
N ILE A 23 -12.64 1.86 -0.92
CA ILE A 23 -12.14 3.09 -1.53
C ILE A 23 -10.61 3.05 -1.73
N ARG A 24 -9.94 2.12 -1.04
CA ARG A 24 -8.52 1.80 -1.25
C ARG A 24 -8.37 0.29 -1.32
N CYS A 25 -7.88 -0.20 -2.43
CA CYS A 25 -7.75 -1.64 -2.67
C CYS A 25 -6.45 -1.96 -3.40
N ASN A 26 -6.05 -3.23 -3.31
CA ASN A 26 -4.91 -3.76 -4.05
C ASN A 26 -5.40 -4.74 -5.09
N PHE A 27 -4.90 -4.61 -6.30
CA PHE A 27 -5.17 -5.53 -7.41
C PHE A 27 -3.96 -6.42 -7.59
N LEU A 28 -4.11 -7.69 -7.26
CA LEU A 28 -3.03 -8.68 -7.29
C LEU A 28 -3.04 -9.41 -8.62
N HIS A 29 -1.89 -9.48 -9.27
CA HIS A 29 -1.67 -10.34 -10.42
C HIS A 29 -1.12 -11.67 -9.94
N CYS A 30 -2.00 -12.58 -9.54
CA CYS A 30 -1.65 -13.89 -8.98
C CYS A 30 -2.28 -15.03 -9.78
N PRO A 31 -1.62 -16.20 -9.83
CA PRO A 31 -2.11 -17.37 -10.58
C PRO A 31 -3.44 -17.90 -10.04
N SER A 32 -3.68 -17.80 -8.74
CA SER A 32 -4.91 -18.24 -8.10
C SER A 32 -5.17 -17.51 -6.77
N ALA A 33 -6.36 -17.70 -6.19
CA ALA A 33 -6.72 -17.16 -4.87
C ALA A 33 -6.22 -18.05 -3.69
N ARG A 34 -5.26 -18.93 -3.92
CA ARG A 34 -4.65 -19.74 -2.84
C ARG A 34 -3.72 -18.87 -1.99
N TYR A 35 -3.63 -19.20 -0.71
CA TYR A 35 -2.81 -18.45 0.24
C TYR A 35 -1.36 -18.26 -0.22
N GLU A 36 -0.71 -19.32 -0.71
CA GLU A 36 0.69 -19.25 -1.14
C GLU A 36 0.87 -18.36 -2.36
N ASP A 37 -0.03 -18.45 -3.35
CA ASP A 37 0.01 -17.61 -4.55
C ASP A 37 -0.19 -16.11 -4.20
N ILE A 38 -1.13 -15.82 -3.30
CA ILE A 38 -1.35 -14.46 -2.80
C ILE A 38 -0.13 -13.95 -2.05
N LYS A 39 0.44 -14.76 -1.16
CA LYS A 39 1.63 -14.41 -0.38
C LYS A 39 2.84 -14.14 -1.28
N GLU A 40 3.11 -15.00 -2.24
CA GLU A 40 4.21 -14.81 -3.20
C GLU A 40 4.00 -13.55 -4.05
N THR A 41 2.77 -13.31 -4.51
CA THR A 41 2.40 -12.10 -5.25
C THR A 41 2.66 -10.83 -4.44
N LEU A 42 2.28 -10.82 -3.16
CA LEU A 42 2.52 -9.69 -2.26
C LEU A 42 4.01 -9.49 -1.99
N LEU A 43 4.76 -10.56 -1.73
CA LEU A 43 6.20 -10.50 -1.48
C LEU A 43 6.98 -10.10 -2.74
N GLY A 44 6.54 -10.54 -3.91
CA GLY A 44 7.13 -10.20 -5.21
C GLY A 44 6.74 -8.82 -5.74
N GLY A 45 5.81 -8.12 -5.09
CA GLY A 45 5.32 -6.81 -5.55
C GLY A 45 4.50 -6.85 -6.84
N CYS A 46 3.97 -8.03 -7.21
CA CYS A 46 3.18 -8.23 -8.43
C CYS A 46 1.74 -7.73 -8.27
N TYR A 47 1.57 -6.50 -7.85
CA TYR A 47 0.28 -5.85 -7.64
C TYR A 47 0.39 -4.33 -7.76
N TYR A 48 -0.75 -3.68 -7.90
CA TYR A 48 -0.85 -2.24 -7.80
C TYR A 48 -1.93 -1.83 -6.81
N ALA A 49 -1.76 -0.66 -6.21
CA ALA A 49 -2.73 -0.06 -5.33
C ALA A 49 -3.65 0.89 -6.10
N MET A 50 -4.92 0.98 -5.70
CA MET A 50 -5.87 1.91 -6.27
C MET A 50 -6.61 2.67 -5.18
N ARG A 51 -6.74 3.98 -5.38
CA ARG A 51 -7.72 4.80 -4.68
C ARG A 51 -8.92 5.00 -5.58
N VAL A 52 -10.10 4.67 -5.07
CA VAL A 52 -11.38 4.93 -5.71
C VAL A 52 -12.04 6.12 -5.01
N PRO A 53 -12.70 7.05 -5.70
CA PRO A 53 -13.42 8.14 -5.07
C PRO A 53 -14.46 7.65 -4.07
N ASP A 54 -14.64 8.42 -3.00
CA ASP A 54 -15.74 8.22 -2.07
C ASP A 54 -17.03 8.77 -2.72
N TYR A 55 -17.94 7.88 -3.09
CA TYR A 55 -19.18 8.25 -3.77
C TYR A 55 -20.32 8.62 -2.79
N GLY A 56 -20.01 8.85 -1.52
CA GLY A 56 -20.96 9.23 -0.50
C GLY A 56 -21.57 8.05 0.25
N HIS A 57 -22.49 8.37 1.16
CA HIS A 57 -23.07 7.39 2.06
C HIS A 57 -24.13 6.53 1.36
N GLY A 58 -24.00 5.23 1.52
CA GLY A 58 -25.15 4.35 1.68
C GLY A 58 -25.71 3.68 0.45
N ASP A 59 -25.25 3.95 -0.79
CA ASP A 59 -25.79 3.22 -1.92
C ASP A 59 -24.77 2.18 -2.44
N TRP A 60 -24.91 0.96 -1.91
CA TRP A 60 -24.09 -0.19 -2.33
C TRP A 60 -24.25 -0.53 -3.81
N GLU A 61 -25.41 -0.32 -4.38
CA GLU A 61 -25.69 -0.63 -5.78
C GLU A 61 -24.92 0.31 -6.69
N VAL A 62 -24.92 1.61 -6.39
CA VAL A 62 -24.14 2.61 -7.13
C VAL A 62 -22.65 2.32 -7.03
N LYS A 63 -22.16 2.03 -5.82
CA LYS A 63 -20.76 1.70 -5.59
C LYS A 63 -20.35 0.43 -6.33
N TYR A 64 -21.17 -0.60 -6.25
CA TYR A 64 -20.91 -1.86 -6.93
C TYR A 64 -20.91 -1.71 -8.45
N ALA A 65 -21.88 -0.95 -9.01
CA ALA A 65 -21.94 -0.66 -10.43
C ALA A 65 -20.69 0.09 -10.92
N ARG A 66 -20.21 1.07 -10.17
CA ARG A 66 -18.98 1.81 -10.49
C ARG A 66 -17.73 0.96 -10.36
N ASN A 67 -17.62 0.14 -9.32
CA ASN A 67 -16.46 -0.72 -9.09
C ASN A 67 -16.30 -1.80 -10.19
N ARG A 68 -17.36 -2.13 -10.91
CA ARG A 68 -17.26 -3.01 -12.09
C ARG A 68 -16.54 -2.38 -13.28
N ASN A 69 -16.50 -1.07 -13.35
CA ASN A 69 -15.91 -0.31 -14.46
C ASN A 69 -14.64 0.44 -14.05
N LEU A 70 -13.96 0.00 -13.01
CA LEU A 70 -12.69 0.60 -12.59
C LEU A 70 -11.63 0.44 -13.69
N PRO A 71 -10.76 1.45 -13.86
CA PRO A 71 -9.60 1.30 -14.72
C PRO A 71 -8.69 0.19 -14.19
N SER A 72 -8.04 -0.51 -15.09
CA SER A 72 -7.08 -1.56 -14.73
C SER A 72 -5.75 -1.39 -15.45
N VAL A 73 -4.72 -2.00 -14.91
CA VAL A 73 -3.43 -2.15 -15.58
C VAL A 73 -3.52 -3.39 -16.47
N GLU A 74 -3.39 -3.20 -17.78
CA GLU A 74 -3.39 -4.31 -18.76
C GLU A 74 -1.99 -4.88 -18.95
N LYS A 75 -0.99 -3.99 -18.98
CA LYS A 75 0.41 -4.37 -19.09
C LYS A 75 1.26 -3.43 -18.23
N ILE A 76 2.22 -3.98 -17.55
CA ILE A 76 3.25 -3.24 -16.84
C ILE A 76 4.52 -4.07 -16.84
N GLY A 77 5.66 -3.46 -17.03
CA GLY A 77 6.92 -4.18 -17.05
C GLY A 77 8.13 -3.32 -17.30
N LEU A 78 9.23 -4.02 -17.54
CA LEU A 78 10.53 -3.49 -17.84
C LEU A 78 11.04 -4.15 -19.13
N ASP A 79 11.48 -3.35 -20.09
CA ASP A 79 12.19 -3.80 -21.30
C ASP A 79 13.54 -3.07 -21.36
N GLY A 80 14.60 -3.83 -21.12
CA GLY A 80 15.91 -3.24 -20.84
C GLY A 80 15.84 -2.30 -19.62
N GLU A 81 16.07 -1.00 -19.83
CA GLU A 81 15.95 0.05 -18.81
C GLU A 81 14.66 0.85 -18.91
N THR A 82 13.79 0.49 -19.85
CA THR A 82 12.55 1.20 -20.11
C THR A 82 11.39 0.56 -19.34
N ILE A 83 10.88 1.25 -18.36
CA ILE A 83 9.62 0.89 -17.70
C ILE A 83 8.44 1.32 -18.58
N TYR A 84 7.38 0.51 -18.61
CA TYR A 84 6.18 0.82 -19.36
C TYR A 84 4.92 0.39 -18.63
N ILE A 85 3.81 1.09 -18.95
CA ILE A 85 2.47 0.76 -18.48
C ILE A 85 1.47 0.92 -19.62
N ALA A 86 0.48 0.03 -19.70
CA ALA A 86 -0.73 0.18 -20.50
C ALA A 86 -1.95 -0.02 -19.60
N LEU A 87 -2.94 0.85 -19.77
CA LEU A 87 -4.15 0.93 -18.97
C LEU A 87 -5.37 0.59 -19.83
N SER A 88 -6.41 0.05 -19.21
CA SER A 88 -7.66 -0.33 -19.89
C SER A 88 -8.45 0.87 -20.44
N ARG A 89 -8.18 2.07 -19.97
CA ARG A 89 -8.75 3.32 -20.48
C ARG A 89 -7.80 4.51 -20.33
N GLN A 90 -8.13 5.58 -21.03
CA GLN A 90 -7.36 6.83 -21.00
C GLN A 90 -7.36 7.46 -19.60
N ALA A 91 -6.17 7.83 -19.11
CA ALA A 91 -5.95 8.63 -17.91
C ALA A 91 -5.76 10.10 -18.27
N ASP A 92 -6.15 11.02 -17.39
CA ASP A 92 -5.83 12.46 -17.52
C ASP A 92 -4.32 12.67 -17.51
N SER A 93 -3.64 11.92 -16.66
CA SER A 93 -2.19 11.92 -16.62
C SER A 93 -1.62 10.63 -16.08
N ILE A 94 -0.48 10.23 -16.65
CA ILE A 94 0.37 9.14 -16.16
C ILE A 94 1.71 9.78 -15.81
N LYS A 95 2.05 9.79 -14.53
CA LYS A 95 3.24 10.43 -13.99
C LYS A 95 4.24 9.37 -13.58
N VAL A 96 5.49 9.50 -14.02
CA VAL A 96 6.63 8.75 -13.50
C VAL A 96 7.34 9.61 -12.48
N THR A 97 7.56 9.08 -11.29
CA THR A 97 8.14 9.81 -10.17
C THR A 97 9.36 9.05 -9.64
N GLY A 98 10.46 9.75 -9.46
CA GLY A 98 11.71 9.25 -8.88
C GLY A 98 11.94 9.71 -7.46
N GLN A 99 13.22 9.81 -7.10
CA GLN A 99 13.69 10.24 -5.78
C GLN A 99 13.15 11.64 -5.44
N ASP A 100 12.84 11.85 -4.16
CA ASP A 100 12.35 13.11 -3.60
C ASP A 100 11.12 13.68 -4.32
N HIS A 101 10.25 12.77 -4.80
CA HIS A 101 9.04 13.09 -5.56
C HIS A 101 9.29 13.82 -6.90
N THR A 102 10.51 13.77 -7.41
CA THR A 102 10.86 14.38 -8.70
C THR A 102 10.04 13.76 -9.82
N THR A 103 9.44 14.58 -10.66
CA THR A 103 8.73 14.12 -11.85
C THR A 103 9.73 13.83 -12.97
N LEU A 104 9.88 12.54 -13.31
CA LEU A 104 10.79 12.08 -14.36
C LEU A 104 10.12 12.14 -15.74
N SER A 105 8.84 11.80 -15.81
CA SER A 105 8.05 11.84 -17.03
C SER A 105 6.57 12.10 -16.73
N LEU A 106 5.87 12.71 -17.70
CA LEU A 106 4.45 13.01 -17.61
C LEU A 106 3.78 12.84 -18.97
N ALA A 107 2.96 11.82 -19.13
CA ALA A 107 2.05 11.68 -20.26
C ALA A 107 0.67 12.22 -19.88
N ARG A 108 0.02 12.96 -20.79
CA ARG A 108 -1.33 13.50 -20.58
C ARG A 108 -2.30 12.90 -21.58
N ASN A 109 -3.55 12.71 -21.15
CA ASN A 109 -4.63 12.18 -21.99
C ASN A 109 -4.19 10.89 -22.72
N SER A 110 -3.62 9.93 -22.00
CA SER A 110 -3.05 8.72 -22.57
C SER A 110 -3.48 7.48 -21.79
N SER A 111 -3.57 6.37 -22.49
CA SER A 111 -3.74 5.04 -21.88
C SER A 111 -2.42 4.27 -21.73
N ALA A 112 -1.30 4.86 -22.15
CA ALA A 112 0.01 4.22 -22.02
C ALA A 112 1.10 5.25 -21.74
N ALA A 113 2.15 4.82 -21.06
CA ALA A 113 3.36 5.62 -20.83
C ALA A 113 4.57 4.70 -20.77
N SER A 114 5.72 5.25 -21.10
CA SER A 114 7.02 4.62 -20.91
C SER A 114 8.04 5.65 -20.45
N TYR A 115 9.08 5.17 -19.78
CA TYR A 115 10.20 5.97 -19.33
C TYR A 115 11.47 5.12 -19.28
N THR A 116 12.52 5.56 -19.94
CA THR A 116 13.84 4.92 -19.83
C THR A 116 14.57 5.50 -18.63
N MET A 117 14.84 4.67 -17.64
CA MET A 117 15.49 5.08 -16.40
C MET A 117 16.93 5.54 -16.69
N ALA A 118 17.26 6.76 -16.28
CA ALA A 118 18.62 7.27 -16.33
C ALA A 118 19.55 6.51 -15.34
N ASP A 119 20.85 6.57 -15.53
CA ASP A 119 21.83 5.86 -14.70
C ASP A 119 21.79 6.30 -13.24
N ASP A 120 21.43 7.53 -12.98
CA ASP A 120 21.30 8.15 -11.67
C ASP A 120 19.91 8.02 -11.05
N ASP A 121 18.95 7.40 -11.74
CA ASP A 121 17.64 7.09 -11.17
C ASP A 121 17.72 5.85 -10.26
N PRO A 122 17.65 5.99 -8.94
CA PRO A 122 17.69 4.84 -8.04
C PRO A 122 16.42 4.01 -8.11
N TYR A 123 15.30 4.64 -8.43
CA TYR A 123 14.00 4.01 -8.68
C TYR A 123 13.07 4.91 -9.47
N ALA A 124 12.05 4.31 -10.07
CA ALA A 124 10.92 5.01 -10.66
C ALA A 124 9.60 4.35 -10.27
N ARG A 125 8.55 5.16 -10.05
CA ARG A 125 7.19 4.71 -9.72
C ARG A 125 6.20 5.38 -10.65
N ILE A 126 5.20 4.64 -11.12
CA ILE A 126 4.16 5.15 -12.00
C ILE A 126 2.90 5.44 -11.18
N THR A 127 2.28 6.59 -11.43
CA THR A 127 0.97 6.95 -10.88
C THR A 127 0.08 7.42 -12.03
N ALA A 128 -1.12 6.83 -12.16
CA ALA A 128 -2.09 7.24 -13.17
C ALA A 128 -3.31 7.86 -12.50
N TYR A 129 -3.72 9.04 -12.98
CA TYR A 129 -4.86 9.81 -12.51
C TYR A 129 -5.96 9.78 -13.57
N PHE A 130 -7.19 9.47 -13.18
CA PHE A 130 -8.33 9.33 -14.10
C PHE A 130 -9.36 10.44 -13.88
N PRO A 131 -10.16 10.77 -14.94
CA PRO A 131 -11.15 11.85 -14.90
C PRO A 131 -12.17 11.68 -13.77
N ASP A 132 -12.57 10.46 -13.47
CA ASP A 132 -13.55 10.15 -12.45
C ASP A 132 -12.95 10.16 -11.02
N GLY A 133 -11.66 10.48 -10.88
CA GLY A 133 -10.95 10.64 -9.62
C GLY A 133 -10.30 9.37 -9.09
N GLU A 134 -10.33 8.26 -9.81
CA GLU A 134 -9.53 7.08 -9.48
C GLU A 134 -8.04 7.37 -9.66
N VAL A 135 -7.23 6.73 -8.85
CA VAL A 135 -5.76 6.84 -8.95
C VAL A 135 -5.15 5.46 -8.79
N ILE A 136 -4.34 5.07 -9.76
CA ILE A 136 -3.51 3.85 -9.70
C ILE A 136 -2.11 4.22 -9.25
N TYR A 137 -1.57 3.46 -8.30
CA TYR A 137 -0.19 3.56 -7.81
C TYR A 137 0.51 2.22 -8.03
N THR A 138 1.63 2.23 -8.75
CA THR A 138 2.44 1.02 -8.93
C THR A 138 3.46 0.87 -7.81
N ASN A 139 3.99 -0.32 -7.65
CA ASN A 139 5.21 -0.53 -6.91
C ASN A 139 6.41 0.10 -7.64
N PRO A 140 7.52 0.41 -6.94
CA PRO A 140 8.68 0.99 -7.59
C PRO A 140 9.41 -0.04 -8.46
N PHE A 141 9.89 0.41 -9.61
CA PHE A 141 10.96 -0.21 -10.35
C PHE A 141 12.27 0.35 -9.79
N ALA A 142 13.10 -0.49 -9.20
CA ALA A 142 14.32 -0.05 -8.53
C ALA A 142 15.55 -0.70 -9.15
N ARG A 143 16.64 0.05 -9.24
CA ARG A 143 17.93 -0.51 -9.59
C ARG A 143 18.44 -1.38 -8.45
N TYR A 144 18.84 -2.59 -8.76
CA TYR A 144 19.36 -3.56 -7.82
C TYR A 144 20.83 -3.78 -8.06
N ASP A 145 21.64 -3.59 -7.02
CA ASP A 145 23.04 -3.97 -7.04
C ASP A 145 23.18 -5.41 -6.54
N ALA A 146 23.40 -6.33 -7.50
CA ALA A 146 23.53 -7.74 -7.20
C ALA A 146 24.79 -8.08 -6.38
N SER A 147 25.77 -7.15 -6.30
CA SER A 147 26.98 -7.33 -5.47
C SER A 147 26.70 -7.15 -3.98
N VAL A 148 25.60 -6.43 -3.65
CA VAL A 148 25.15 -6.25 -2.29
C VAL A 148 24.08 -7.30 -2.01
N ALA A 149 24.43 -8.37 -1.31
CA ALA A 149 23.48 -9.40 -0.88
C ALA A 149 22.43 -8.76 0.05
N GLN A 150 21.38 -8.21 -0.55
CA GLN A 150 20.23 -7.71 0.18
C GLN A 150 19.08 -8.69 -0.02
N THR A 151 18.69 -9.36 1.04
CA THR A 151 17.37 -9.94 1.11
C THR A 151 16.39 -8.79 1.40
N PRO A 152 15.56 -8.37 0.43
CA PRO A 152 14.73 -7.17 0.56
C PRO A 152 13.75 -7.19 1.74
N TYR A 153 13.60 -8.32 2.40
CA TYR A 153 12.53 -8.57 3.37
C TYR A 153 12.98 -9.20 4.69
N MET A 154 14.26 -9.31 4.94
CA MET A 154 14.67 -9.56 6.31
C MET A 154 14.64 -8.23 7.07
N ALA A 155 13.46 -7.83 7.53
CA ALA A 155 13.40 -7.03 8.72
C ALA A 155 14.31 -7.71 9.75
N PRO A 156 15.22 -6.97 10.43
CA PRO A 156 16.03 -7.56 11.48
C PRO A 156 15.05 -8.30 12.40
N ALA A 157 15.32 -9.57 12.65
CA ALA A 157 14.50 -10.35 13.56
C ALA A 157 14.43 -9.55 14.86
N HIS A 158 13.27 -8.97 15.15
CA HIS A 158 13.06 -8.28 16.41
C HIS A 158 13.12 -9.35 17.49
N THR A 159 14.26 -9.50 18.12
CA THR A 159 14.40 -10.35 19.28
C THR A 159 13.68 -9.66 20.43
N VAL A 160 12.55 -10.23 20.82
CA VAL A 160 11.84 -9.78 22.01
C VAL A 160 12.76 -10.00 23.21
N ASN A 161 13.10 -8.94 23.92
CA ASN A 161 13.82 -9.04 25.18
C ASN A 161 12.87 -9.56 26.26
N ILE A 162 12.76 -10.89 26.36
CA ILE A 162 11.83 -11.56 27.27
C ILE A 162 11.97 -11.07 28.73
N PRO A 163 13.18 -10.95 29.31
CA PRO A 163 13.33 -10.43 30.69
C PRO A 163 12.77 -9.01 30.85
N LEU A 164 13.07 -8.14 29.91
CA LEU A 164 12.58 -6.74 29.96
C LEU A 164 11.06 -6.66 29.77
N THR A 165 10.51 -7.51 28.91
CA THR A 165 9.06 -7.60 28.69
C THR A 165 8.33 -8.08 29.93
N ILE A 166 8.87 -9.10 30.61
CA ILE A 166 8.32 -9.60 31.88
C ILE A 166 8.37 -8.51 32.95
N LEU A 167 9.51 -7.84 33.11
CA LEU A 167 9.67 -6.77 34.07
C LEU A 167 8.68 -5.62 33.80
N PHE A 168 8.54 -5.21 32.54
CA PHE A 168 7.60 -4.16 32.15
C PHE A 168 6.15 -4.55 32.47
N ASN A 169 5.72 -5.76 32.11
CA ASN A 169 4.37 -6.24 32.36
C ASN A 169 4.08 -6.37 33.86
N PHE A 170 5.06 -6.84 34.64
CA PHE A 170 4.93 -6.93 36.11
C PHE A 170 4.78 -5.55 36.73
N THR A 171 5.62 -4.60 36.31
CA THR A 171 5.53 -3.20 36.78
C THR A 171 4.18 -2.57 36.47
N LEU A 172 3.67 -2.80 35.25
CA LEU A 172 2.35 -2.31 34.85
C LEU A 172 1.24 -2.92 35.70
N LEU A 173 1.32 -4.21 36.00
CA LEU A 173 0.35 -4.92 36.84
C LEU A 173 0.33 -4.36 38.26
N VAL A 174 1.50 -4.10 38.85
CA VAL A 174 1.63 -3.50 40.20
C VAL A 174 1.03 -2.08 40.22
N LEU A 175 1.30 -1.26 39.18
CA LEU A 175 0.72 0.07 39.06
C LEU A 175 -0.80 0.02 38.93
N CYS A 176 -1.34 -0.87 38.10
CA CYS A 176 -2.79 -1.05 37.96
C CYS A 176 -3.43 -1.49 39.28
N ALA A 177 -2.84 -2.43 39.99
CA ALA A 177 -3.31 -2.87 41.30
C ALA A 177 -3.29 -1.71 42.31
N GLY A 178 -2.25 -0.89 42.32
CA GLY A 178 -2.14 0.30 43.17
C GLY A 178 -3.26 1.31 42.89
N VAL A 179 -3.55 1.58 41.61
CA VAL A 179 -4.65 2.48 41.21
C VAL A 179 -6.00 1.92 41.68
N ILE A 180 -6.26 0.63 41.44
CA ILE A 180 -7.51 -0.03 41.85
C ILE A 180 -7.70 0.03 43.37
N LEU A 181 -6.65 -0.28 44.14
CA LEU A 181 -6.68 -0.23 45.60
C LEU A 181 -6.91 1.19 46.12
N THR A 182 -6.30 2.19 45.50
CA THR A 182 -6.50 3.60 45.85
C THR A 182 -7.93 4.01 45.56
N PHE A 183 -8.45 3.69 44.38
CA PHE A 183 -9.83 3.94 44.01
C PHE A 183 -10.82 3.28 44.96
N TYR A 184 -10.60 1.99 45.28
CA TYR A 184 -11.41 1.26 46.25
C TYR A 184 -11.43 1.97 47.61
N LYS A 185 -10.27 2.38 48.13
CA LYS A 185 -10.17 3.06 49.44
C LYS A 185 -10.78 4.46 49.46
N THR A 186 -10.68 5.20 48.36
CA THR A 186 -11.12 6.60 48.30
C THR A 186 -12.57 6.75 47.86
N VAL A 187 -13.10 5.87 47.04
CA VAL A 187 -14.43 6.03 46.41
C VAL A 187 -15.46 5.04 46.96
N ILE A 188 -15.06 3.78 47.22
CA ILE A 188 -16.03 2.74 47.60
C ILE A 188 -16.17 2.60 49.11
N LYS A 189 -15.16 3.01 49.88
CA LYS A 189 -15.14 2.91 51.34
C LYS A 189 -15.62 4.17 52.07
N TRP A 190 -16.34 5.01 51.35
CA TRP A 190 -17.09 6.14 51.94
C TRP A 190 -18.53 5.67 52.22
#